data_651776638decde6c86fc93cde4e5bb08
#
_entry.id   651776638decde6c86fc93cde4e5bb08
#
_cell.length_a   1.000
_cell.length_b   1.000
_cell.length_c   1.000
_cell.angle_alpha   90.00
_cell.angle_beta   90.00
_cell.angle_gamma   90.00
#
_symmetry.space_group_name_H-M   'P 1'
#
loop_
_entity.id
_entity.type
_entity.pdbx_description
1 polymer ?
#
loop_
_entity_poly.entity_id
_entity_poly.type
_entity_poly.pdbx_seq_one_letter_code
_entity_poly.pdbx_strand_id
1 'polypeptide(L)'
;QMPDLNGATQSLAGWKGQPIVVNFWATWCAPCVREMPELDALQKKYPHVRFVGIGVDSAANMQKFVEKVQVSYPLWVIGAGAIDTLRKLGNPSGGLPFTIVFNADGGINRKILGEIQPDDLSQTLSGLKA
;
A
#
# COMPACT_ATOMS: atom_id res chain seq x y z
N GLN A 1 -11.20 -7.85 -2.29
CA GLN A 1 -10.89 -8.86 -1.27
C GLN A 1 -9.64 -9.63 -1.66
N MET A 2 -8.78 -9.87 -0.70
CA MET A 2 -7.55 -10.62 -0.93
C MET A 2 -7.00 -11.14 0.39
N PRO A 3 -6.14 -12.17 0.37
CA PRO A 3 -5.56 -12.70 1.61
C PRO A 3 -4.47 -11.81 2.17
N ASP A 4 -4.36 -11.79 3.50
CA ASP A 4 -3.18 -11.26 4.18
C ASP A 4 -2.07 -12.33 4.21
N LEU A 5 -0.97 -12.06 4.89
CA LEU A 5 0.16 -13.00 4.96
C LEU A 5 -0.18 -14.28 5.73
N ASN A 6 -1.23 -14.26 6.53
CA ASN A 6 -1.66 -15.42 7.30
C ASN A 6 -2.77 -16.21 6.59
N GLY A 7 -3.14 -15.79 5.38
CA GLY A 7 -4.18 -16.46 4.59
C GLY A 7 -5.59 -16.01 4.90
N ALA A 8 -5.78 -15.09 5.85
CA ALA A 8 -7.11 -14.59 6.17
C ALA A 8 -7.55 -13.56 5.11
N THR A 9 -8.79 -13.68 4.65
CA THR A 9 -9.33 -12.76 3.66
C THR A 9 -9.57 -11.37 4.26
N GLN A 10 -9.06 -10.34 3.59
CA GLN A 10 -9.18 -8.96 4.00
C GLN A 10 -9.84 -8.12 2.91
N SER A 11 -10.44 -7.01 3.30
CA SER A 11 -11.08 -6.09 2.37
C SER A 11 -10.95 -4.66 2.86
N LEU A 12 -10.71 -3.73 1.91
CA LEU A 12 -10.70 -2.30 2.20
C LEU A 12 -12.06 -1.79 2.66
N ALA A 13 -13.15 -2.49 2.31
CA ALA A 13 -14.50 -2.12 2.73
C ALA A 13 -14.64 -2.06 4.26
N GLY A 14 -13.83 -2.83 4.99
CA GLY A 14 -13.82 -2.78 6.45
C GLY A 14 -13.26 -1.48 7.04
N TRP A 15 -12.64 -0.66 6.21
CA TRP A 15 -12.01 0.60 6.64
C TRP A 15 -12.77 1.84 6.16
N LYS A 16 -14.03 1.70 5.79
CA LYS A 16 -14.86 2.84 5.38
C LYS A 16 -14.87 3.91 6.46
N GLY A 17 -14.82 5.17 6.02
CA GLY A 17 -14.84 6.30 6.94
C GLY A 17 -13.45 6.75 7.37
N GLN A 18 -12.39 6.08 6.89
CA GLN A 18 -11.00 6.45 7.18
C GLN A 18 -10.24 6.67 5.87
N PRO A 19 -9.32 7.66 5.83
CA PRO A 19 -8.39 7.76 4.70
C PRO A 19 -7.50 6.53 4.65
N ILE A 20 -7.15 6.09 3.42
CA ILE A 20 -6.37 4.87 3.21
C ILE A 20 -5.24 5.17 2.23
N VAL A 21 -4.04 4.72 2.55
CA VAL A 21 -2.89 4.70 1.63
C VAL A 21 -2.65 3.25 1.24
N VAL A 22 -2.80 2.95 -0.04
CA VAL A 22 -2.56 1.62 -0.60
C VAL A 22 -1.26 1.68 -1.39
N ASN A 23 -0.28 0.87 -0.99
CA ASN A 23 1.02 0.79 -1.66
C ASN A 23 1.18 -0.58 -2.30
N PHE A 24 1.25 -0.61 -3.63
CA PHE A 24 1.54 -1.83 -4.39
C PHE A 24 3.05 -1.98 -4.49
N TRP A 25 3.57 -3.14 -4.08
CA TRP A 25 5.00 -3.38 -3.96
C TRP A 25 5.33 -4.85 -4.26
N ALA A 26 6.62 -5.17 -4.33
CA ALA A 26 7.08 -6.55 -4.45
C ALA A 26 8.43 -6.71 -3.76
N THR A 27 8.74 -7.92 -3.33
CA THR A 27 10.00 -8.23 -2.63
C THR A 27 11.22 -8.02 -3.53
N TRP A 28 11.04 -8.18 -4.85
CA TRP A 28 12.09 -8.01 -5.86
C TRP A 28 12.23 -6.58 -6.36
N CYS A 29 11.42 -5.68 -5.88
CA CYS A 29 11.42 -4.28 -6.32
C CYS A 29 12.20 -3.42 -5.34
N ALA A 30 13.46 -3.07 -5.68
CA ALA A 30 14.33 -2.31 -4.79
C ALA A 30 13.75 -0.95 -4.37
N PRO A 31 13.17 -0.13 -5.28
CA PRO A 31 12.54 1.13 -4.86
C PRO A 31 11.39 0.93 -3.89
N CYS A 32 10.60 -0.16 -4.06
CA CYS A 32 9.51 -0.48 -3.15
C CYS A 32 10.04 -0.73 -1.74
N VAL A 33 11.11 -1.51 -1.65
CA VAL A 33 11.72 -1.86 -0.36
C VAL A 33 12.31 -0.62 0.32
N ARG A 34 12.94 0.28 -0.47
CA ARG A 34 13.53 1.50 0.07
C ARG A 34 12.51 2.41 0.75
N GLU A 35 11.27 2.47 0.22
CA GLU A 35 10.26 3.37 0.77
C GLU A 35 9.48 2.77 1.95
N MET A 36 9.59 1.47 2.21
CA MET A 36 8.83 0.83 3.29
C MET A 36 9.08 1.47 4.66
N PRO A 37 10.33 1.75 5.08
CA PRO A 37 10.53 2.46 6.35
C PRO A 37 9.92 3.85 6.38
N GLU A 38 9.91 4.53 5.24
CA GLU A 38 9.32 5.87 5.13
C GLU A 38 7.81 5.82 5.28
N LEU A 39 7.16 4.83 4.65
CA LEU A 39 5.72 4.61 4.79
C LEU A 39 5.36 4.23 6.22
N ASP A 40 6.18 3.40 6.85
CA ASP A 40 5.96 3.00 8.24
C ASP A 40 6.03 4.20 9.19
N ALA A 41 7.01 5.08 8.97
CA ALA A 41 7.13 6.31 9.75
C ALA A 41 5.91 7.22 9.56
N LEU A 42 5.39 7.32 8.33
CA LEU A 42 4.20 8.12 8.05
C LEU A 42 2.95 7.52 8.70
N GLN A 43 2.84 6.19 8.74
CA GLN A 43 1.73 5.53 9.44
C GLN A 43 1.72 5.90 10.92
N LYS A 44 2.87 5.93 11.55
CA LYS A 44 3.00 6.29 12.95
C LYS A 44 2.70 7.77 13.20
N LYS A 45 3.08 8.62 12.25
CA LYS A 45 2.84 10.07 12.33
C LYS A 45 1.38 10.43 12.12
N TYR A 46 0.67 9.66 11.28
CA TYR A 46 -0.73 9.92 10.94
C TYR A 46 -1.60 8.70 11.28
N PRO A 47 -1.85 8.45 12.58
CA PRO A 47 -2.56 7.22 13.00
C PRO A 47 -4.02 7.17 12.56
N HIS A 48 -4.61 8.28 12.14
CA HIS A 48 -5.97 8.31 11.60
C HIS A 48 -6.04 7.86 10.14
N VAL A 49 -4.90 7.69 9.48
CA VAL A 49 -4.80 7.20 8.10
C VAL A 49 -4.40 5.73 8.14
N ARG A 50 -5.16 4.87 7.45
CA ARG A 50 -4.82 3.46 7.34
C ARG A 50 -3.84 3.23 6.19
N PHE A 51 -2.79 2.47 6.45
CA PHE A 51 -1.84 2.07 5.42
C PHE A 51 -1.95 0.57 5.19
N VAL A 52 -1.84 0.14 3.93
CA VAL A 52 -1.74 -1.28 3.59
C VAL A 52 -0.76 -1.43 2.43
N GLY A 53 0.13 -2.42 2.54
CA GLY A 53 1.01 -2.80 1.45
C GLY A 53 0.43 -4.02 0.75
N ILE A 54 0.13 -3.88 -0.55
CA ILE A 54 -0.39 -4.99 -1.34
C ILE A 54 0.75 -5.53 -2.19
N GLY A 55 1.21 -6.74 -1.86
CA GLY A 55 2.34 -7.37 -2.51
C GLY A 55 1.95 -8.03 -3.83
N VAL A 56 2.57 -7.57 -4.90
CA VAL A 56 2.48 -8.20 -6.23
C VAL A 56 3.52 -9.31 -6.27
N ASP A 57 3.30 -10.35 -5.44
CA ASP A 57 4.28 -11.38 -5.19
C ASP A 57 3.58 -12.60 -4.57
N SER A 58 4.34 -13.68 -4.34
CA SER A 58 3.81 -14.85 -3.64
C SER A 58 3.81 -14.62 -2.13
N ALA A 59 2.87 -15.26 -1.43
CA ALA A 59 2.83 -15.23 0.02
C ALA A 59 4.13 -15.78 0.62
N ALA A 60 4.69 -16.83 0.02
CA ALA A 60 5.94 -17.45 0.50
C ALA A 60 7.11 -16.48 0.46
N ASN A 61 7.27 -15.74 -0.65
CA ASN A 61 8.34 -14.75 -0.76
C ASN A 61 8.15 -13.61 0.24
N MET A 62 6.92 -13.16 0.43
CA MET A 62 6.61 -12.09 1.37
C MET A 62 6.85 -12.52 2.81
N GLN A 63 6.51 -13.75 3.16
CA GLN A 63 6.75 -14.27 4.51
C GLN A 63 8.25 -14.32 4.84
N LYS A 64 9.08 -14.71 3.88
CA LYS A 64 10.53 -14.68 4.05
C LYS A 64 11.05 -13.25 4.17
N PHE A 65 10.50 -12.35 3.39
CA PHE A 65 10.90 -10.95 3.39
C PHE A 65 10.65 -10.29 4.75
N VAL A 66 9.48 -10.52 5.37
CA VAL A 66 9.14 -9.88 6.65
C VAL A 66 9.95 -10.40 7.83
N GLU A 67 10.66 -11.51 7.67
CA GLU A 67 11.62 -11.96 8.67
C GLU A 67 12.78 -10.97 8.81
N LYS A 68 13.10 -10.25 7.75
CA LYS A 68 14.23 -9.30 7.70
C LYS A 68 13.79 -7.85 7.74
N VAL A 69 12.67 -7.53 7.10
CA VAL A 69 12.14 -6.17 7.02
C VAL A 69 10.73 -6.16 7.60
N GLN A 70 10.56 -5.44 8.71
CA GLN A 70 9.28 -5.39 9.41
C GLN A 70 8.70 -3.99 9.33
N VAL A 71 7.39 -3.93 9.10
CA VAL A 71 6.62 -2.69 9.12
C VAL A 71 5.38 -2.89 10.01
N SER A 72 4.84 -1.80 10.53
CA SER A 72 3.69 -1.86 11.44
C SER A 72 2.35 -1.94 10.70
N TYR A 73 2.30 -1.53 9.43
CA TYR A 73 1.07 -1.60 8.66
C TYR A 73 0.87 -3.00 8.07
N PRO A 74 -0.38 -3.40 7.82
CA PRO A 74 -0.64 -4.74 7.31
C PRO A 74 -0.15 -4.92 5.86
N LEU A 75 0.23 -6.17 5.54
CA LEU A 75 0.67 -6.57 4.21
C LEU A 75 -0.30 -7.62 3.69
N TRP A 76 -0.87 -7.37 2.51
CA TRP A 76 -1.78 -8.28 1.83
C TRP A 76 -1.13 -8.79 0.54
N VAL A 77 -1.69 -9.87 -0.01
CA VAL A 77 -1.13 -10.55 -1.18
C VAL A 77 -2.16 -10.48 -2.31
N ILE A 78 -1.76 -9.93 -3.48
CA ILE A 78 -2.65 -9.94 -4.64
C ILE A 78 -2.28 -11.06 -5.62
N GLY A 79 -1.00 -11.39 -5.76
CA GLY A 79 -0.56 -12.52 -6.58
C GLY A 79 -0.97 -12.40 -8.04
N ALA A 80 -1.52 -13.51 -8.59
CA ALA A 80 -2.00 -13.57 -9.96
C ALA A 80 -3.20 -12.62 -10.15
N GLY A 81 -3.27 -11.95 -11.27
CA GLY A 81 -4.31 -10.95 -11.53
C GLY A 81 -3.94 -9.54 -11.14
N ALA A 82 -2.75 -9.35 -10.54
CA ALA A 82 -2.28 -8.03 -10.15
C ALA A 82 -2.24 -7.05 -11.31
N ILE A 83 -1.81 -7.51 -12.49
CA ILE A 83 -1.70 -6.65 -13.68
C ILE A 83 -3.06 -6.08 -14.06
N ASP A 84 -4.11 -6.89 -14.05
CA ASP A 84 -5.46 -6.43 -14.38
C ASP A 84 -5.95 -5.42 -13.33
N THR A 85 -5.71 -5.68 -12.05
CA THR A 85 -6.09 -4.76 -10.98
C THR A 85 -5.37 -3.42 -11.13
N LEU A 86 -4.06 -3.43 -11.38
CA LEU A 86 -3.28 -2.21 -11.56
C LEU A 86 -3.76 -1.41 -12.78
N ARG A 87 -4.08 -2.11 -13.88
CA ARG A 87 -4.60 -1.47 -15.08
C ARG A 87 -5.92 -0.76 -14.80
N LYS A 88 -6.82 -1.40 -14.07
CA LYS A 88 -8.11 -0.80 -13.69
C LYS A 88 -7.93 0.42 -12.79
N LEU A 89 -6.86 0.45 -12.01
CA LEU A 89 -6.55 1.57 -11.12
C LEU A 89 -5.75 2.68 -11.80
N GLY A 90 -5.51 2.59 -13.10
CA GLY A 90 -4.83 3.63 -13.86
C GLY A 90 -3.34 3.42 -14.03
N ASN A 91 -2.86 2.19 -13.82
CA ASN A 91 -1.45 1.82 -14.01
C ASN A 91 -1.32 0.69 -15.03
N PRO A 92 -1.50 0.99 -16.33
CA PRO A 92 -1.51 -0.05 -17.36
C PRO A 92 -0.16 -0.74 -17.56
N SER A 93 0.94 -0.08 -17.24
CA SER A 93 2.28 -0.68 -17.35
C SER A 93 2.59 -1.66 -16.24
N GLY A 94 1.85 -1.62 -15.12
CA GLY A 94 2.12 -2.44 -13.96
C GLY A 94 3.39 -2.06 -13.21
N GLY A 95 3.91 -0.84 -13.42
CA GLY A 95 5.13 -0.38 -12.75
C GLY A 95 4.96 -0.27 -11.23
N LEU A 96 6.02 -0.58 -10.50
CA LEU A 96 6.06 -0.54 -9.05
C LEU A 96 7.22 0.35 -8.57
N PRO A 97 7.11 0.98 -7.41
CA PRO A 97 5.95 1.03 -6.53
C PRO A 97 4.83 1.88 -7.12
N PHE A 98 3.61 1.60 -6.70
CA PHE A 98 2.43 2.38 -7.10
C PHE A 98 1.58 2.62 -5.86
N THR A 99 1.27 3.89 -5.58
CA THR A 99 0.57 4.27 -4.35
C THR A 99 -0.70 5.02 -4.69
N ILE A 100 -1.80 4.66 -4.03
CA ILE A 100 -3.07 5.36 -4.14
C ILE A 100 -3.47 5.88 -2.77
N VAL A 101 -3.84 7.15 -2.71
CA VAL A 101 -4.37 7.76 -1.47
C VAL A 101 -5.87 7.95 -1.65
N PHE A 102 -6.65 7.36 -0.74
CA PHE A 102 -8.10 7.49 -0.72
C PHE A 102 -8.54 8.43 0.39
N ASN A 103 -9.52 9.27 0.09
CA ASN A 103 -10.20 10.08 1.10
C ASN A 103 -11.09 9.20 1.98
N ALA A 104 -11.51 9.72 3.12
CA ALA A 104 -12.39 8.99 4.04
C ALA A 104 -13.73 8.58 3.40
N ASP A 105 -14.19 9.31 2.38
CA ASP A 105 -15.42 8.98 1.65
C ASP A 105 -15.23 7.89 0.59
N GLY A 106 -14.01 7.38 0.41
CA GLY A 106 -13.69 6.36 -0.57
C GLY A 106 -13.25 6.89 -1.92
N GLY A 107 -13.28 8.21 -2.13
CA GLY A 107 -12.81 8.83 -3.36
C GLY A 107 -11.29 8.84 -3.43
N ILE A 108 -10.74 8.78 -4.66
CA ILE A 108 -9.30 8.83 -4.86
C ILE A 108 -8.81 10.27 -4.73
N ASN A 109 -7.90 10.50 -3.78
CA ASN A 109 -7.26 11.80 -3.61
C ASN A 109 -6.07 11.94 -4.57
N ARG A 110 -5.24 10.90 -4.65
CA ARG A 110 -3.99 10.98 -5.40
C ARG A 110 -3.50 9.59 -5.82
N LYS A 111 -2.85 9.51 -6.98
CA LYS A 111 -2.14 8.32 -7.46
C LYS A 111 -0.69 8.70 -7.69
N ILE A 112 0.24 7.87 -7.22
CA ILE A 112 1.68 8.12 -7.35
C ILE A 112 2.31 6.88 -8.00
N LEU A 113 2.85 7.04 -9.20
CA LEU A 113 3.63 5.99 -9.86
C LEU A 113 5.10 6.26 -9.61
N GLY A 114 5.81 5.25 -9.08
CA GLY A 114 7.20 5.37 -8.68
C GLY A 114 7.34 5.66 -7.19
N GLU A 115 8.58 5.91 -6.74
CA GLU A 115 8.85 6.16 -5.33
C GLU A 115 8.12 7.40 -4.83
N ILE A 116 7.60 7.30 -3.61
CA ILE A 116 6.99 8.46 -2.95
C ILE A 116 8.08 9.45 -2.57
N GLN A 117 7.67 10.73 -2.48
CA GLN A 117 8.47 11.76 -1.85
C GLN A 117 7.88 11.95 -0.45
N PRO A 118 8.60 11.59 0.63
CA PRO A 118 7.99 11.56 1.96
C PRO A 118 7.38 12.88 2.40
N ASP A 119 8.04 13.99 2.11
CA ASP A 119 7.51 15.31 2.49
C ASP A 119 6.24 15.66 1.71
N ASP A 120 6.22 15.33 0.42
CA ASP A 120 5.07 15.56 -0.45
C ASP A 120 3.86 14.73 0.00
N LEU A 121 4.09 13.44 0.27
CA LEU A 121 3.05 12.56 0.78
C LEU A 121 2.58 13.02 2.16
N SER A 122 3.49 13.43 3.02
CA SER A 122 3.15 13.95 4.35
C SER A 122 2.21 15.15 4.26
N GLN A 123 2.46 16.06 3.33
CA GLN A 123 1.57 17.22 3.11
C GLN A 123 0.16 16.76 2.69
N THR A 124 0.09 15.77 1.80
CA THR A 124 -1.20 15.20 1.38
C THR A 124 -1.94 14.61 2.58
N LEU A 125 -1.25 13.82 3.40
CA LEU A 125 -1.85 13.16 4.56
C LEU A 125 -2.30 14.14 5.63
N SER A 126 -1.56 15.22 5.83
CA SER A 126 -1.92 16.24 6.82
C SER A 126 -3.23 16.95 6.48
N GLY A 127 -3.59 16.98 5.20
CA GLY A 127 -4.85 17.56 4.74
C GLY A 127 -6.04 16.60 4.79
N LEU A 128 -5.82 15.32 5.07
CA LEU A 128 -6.90 14.34 5.14
C LEU A 128 -7.57 14.35 6.50
N LYS A 129 -8.89 14.25 6.50
CA LYS A 129 -9.69 14.22 7.72
C LYS A 129 -10.22 12.81 7.96
N ALA A 130 -10.21 12.41 9.20
CA ALA A 130 -10.79 11.15 9.61
C ALA A 130 -12.32 11.15 9.43
#